data_1e10c88ef6d1cb052a500cb19139ec15
#
_entry.id   1e10c88ef6d1cb052a500cb19139ec15
#
_cell.length_a   1.000
_cell.length_b   1.000
_cell.length_c   1.000
_cell.angle_alpha   90.00
_cell.angle_beta   90.00
_cell.angle_gamma   90.00
#
_symmetry.space_group_name_H-M   'P 1'
#
loop_
_entity.id
_entity.type
_entity.pdbx_description
1 polymer ?
#
loop_
_entity_poly.entity_id
_entity_poly.type
_entity_poly.pdbx_seq_one_letter_code
_entity_poly.pdbx_strand_id
1 'polypeptide(L)'
;MYLSATNEKLEVVLGSSVTTNQLEWHCSYQDITSAGMTLPQSSSQGLTNNTTDVDMVTAPAASTTRQVIIINIFNDDTTSKNVIVKKDVGGTETILWEGVLQANDTLYWSRETGWKVISGSAAATVTFDVFTANGTWTKPAGLNGAFIFCGGAGGGGGSGPRLAAGTNRFGGGGGGGAAMSWLYLTADSLASTVAITIGTGGTGGPAILVDGTNGTAGTTGGDTSFGSIVIAKGGGGGGAGSTAAGTGGAVGSESTSTIAFGPYSMRGGSGTAGTTNTASTAGGNALTGFQAGAGGAGGSGISSGNVSATSAGAGGGAYSNGLLQAGPTAGLTPNGANNKSNFLHFNSSLTSGTGIGTGGAGGYPSAGTYNGGNGGYCAGGGGGSGSLNGTASGKGGDGGGGLCIVMNIF
;
A
#
# COMPACT_ATOMS: atom_id res chain seq x y z
N MET A 1 -19.05 -27.02 -35.56
CA MET A 1 -18.30 -27.24 -36.80
C MET A 1 -18.61 -28.65 -37.29
N TYR A 2 -18.66 -28.91 -38.62
CA TYR A 2 -18.96 -30.24 -39.19
C TYR A 2 -17.87 -30.65 -40.17
N LEU A 3 -17.52 -31.94 -40.13
CA LEU A 3 -16.74 -32.64 -41.13
C LEU A 3 -17.68 -33.69 -41.78
N SER A 4 -17.89 -33.62 -43.09
CA SER A 4 -18.91 -34.40 -43.79
C SER A 4 -18.36 -35.26 -44.91
N ALA A 5 -17.08 -35.14 -45.23
CA ALA A 5 -16.40 -35.94 -46.23
C ALA A 5 -15.29 -36.80 -45.61
N THR A 6 -15.02 -37.97 -46.22
CA THR A 6 -14.00 -38.93 -45.75
C THR A 6 -12.54 -38.42 -45.89
N ASN A 7 -12.35 -37.24 -46.43
CA ASN A 7 -11.06 -36.54 -46.55
C ASN A 7 -11.02 -35.18 -45.83
N GLU A 8 -12.00 -34.88 -44.97
CA GLU A 8 -12.05 -33.68 -44.16
C GLU A 8 -11.52 -33.95 -42.76
N LYS A 9 -10.52 -33.20 -42.29
CA LYS A 9 -9.95 -33.31 -40.95
C LYS A 9 -9.68 -31.95 -40.35
N LEU A 10 -9.44 -31.86 -39.04
CA LEU A 10 -8.95 -30.68 -38.36
C LEU A 10 -7.54 -30.91 -37.90
N GLU A 11 -6.72 -29.92 -38.13
CA GLU A 11 -5.28 -29.91 -37.82
C GLU A 11 -4.90 -28.71 -36.97
N VAL A 12 -3.79 -28.86 -36.24
CA VAL A 12 -3.11 -27.79 -35.55
C VAL A 12 -1.64 -27.79 -35.95
N VAL A 13 -1.08 -26.58 -36.11
CA VAL A 13 0.35 -26.35 -36.37
C VAL A 13 0.81 -25.09 -35.64
N LEU A 14 2.08 -25.03 -35.27
CA LEU A 14 2.68 -23.85 -34.67
C LEU A 14 3.47 -23.06 -35.74
N GLY A 15 3.46 -21.73 -35.63
CA GLY A 15 4.27 -20.85 -36.48
C GLY A 15 5.78 -20.93 -36.22
N SER A 16 6.20 -21.54 -35.08
CA SER A 16 7.60 -21.74 -34.69
C SER A 16 7.74 -22.92 -33.75
N SER A 17 8.96 -23.46 -33.62
CA SER A 17 9.26 -24.54 -32.67
C SER A 17 9.01 -24.11 -31.23
N VAL A 18 8.64 -25.06 -30.38
CA VAL A 18 8.52 -24.86 -28.93
C VAL A 18 9.89 -24.68 -28.26
N THR A 19 9.89 -24.06 -27.10
CA THR A 19 11.09 -23.84 -26.31
C THR A 19 11.27 -24.93 -25.26
N THR A 20 10.18 -25.36 -24.62
CA THR A 20 10.21 -26.37 -23.57
C THR A 20 9.22 -27.50 -23.82
N ASN A 21 7.94 -27.21 -23.99
CA ASN A 21 6.88 -28.21 -24.11
C ASN A 21 6.05 -27.99 -25.36
N GLN A 22 5.59 -29.08 -26.00
CA GLN A 22 4.57 -29.05 -27.03
C GLN A 22 3.23 -28.65 -26.41
N LEU A 23 2.41 -27.90 -27.14
CA LEU A 23 1.09 -27.49 -26.69
C LEU A 23 0.16 -28.71 -26.62
N GLU A 24 -0.59 -28.80 -25.53
CA GLU A 24 -1.60 -29.86 -25.35
C GLU A 24 -2.90 -29.48 -26.05
N TRP A 25 -3.52 -30.42 -26.74
CA TRP A 25 -4.82 -30.22 -27.33
C TRP A 25 -5.81 -31.34 -26.97
N HIS A 26 -7.09 -30.97 -26.88
CA HIS A 26 -8.20 -31.86 -26.65
C HIS A 26 -9.38 -31.41 -27.48
N CYS A 27 -10.01 -32.38 -28.20
CA CYS A 27 -11.21 -32.17 -29.01
C CYS A 27 -12.31 -33.14 -28.58
N SER A 28 -13.56 -32.67 -28.49
CA SER A 28 -14.73 -33.49 -28.32
C SER A 28 -15.59 -33.41 -29.59
N TYR A 29 -16.08 -34.55 -30.06
CA TYR A 29 -16.89 -34.62 -31.26
C TYR A 29 -17.94 -35.73 -31.15
N GLN A 30 -18.91 -35.72 -32.07
CA GLN A 30 -19.98 -36.68 -32.15
C GLN A 30 -20.27 -37.05 -33.61
N ASP A 31 -20.39 -38.31 -33.89
CA ASP A 31 -20.72 -38.80 -35.22
C ASP A 31 -22.24 -38.90 -35.41
N ILE A 32 -22.73 -38.46 -36.56
CA ILE A 32 -24.12 -38.44 -36.97
C ILE A 32 -24.23 -39.30 -38.23
N THR A 33 -25.09 -40.30 -38.17
CA THR A 33 -25.41 -41.19 -39.31
C THR A 33 -26.90 -41.16 -39.61
N SER A 34 -27.35 -41.86 -40.64
CA SER A 34 -28.79 -42.03 -40.93
C SER A 34 -29.53 -42.72 -39.77
N ALA A 35 -28.85 -43.49 -38.92
CA ALA A 35 -29.43 -44.14 -37.73
C ALA A 35 -29.51 -43.22 -36.50
N GLY A 36 -28.99 -42.00 -36.59
CA GLY A 36 -28.95 -41.04 -35.49
C GLY A 36 -27.54 -40.66 -35.02
N MET A 37 -27.47 -40.05 -33.85
CA MET A 37 -26.21 -39.62 -33.23
C MET A 37 -25.59 -40.73 -32.40
N THR A 38 -24.26 -40.87 -32.47
CA THR A 38 -23.51 -41.85 -31.67
C THR A 38 -23.38 -41.36 -30.23
N LEU A 39 -23.75 -42.16 -29.24
CA LEU A 39 -23.58 -41.91 -27.81
C LEU A 39 -22.71 -43.02 -27.19
N PRO A 40 -21.80 -42.71 -26.25
CA PRO A 40 -21.40 -41.39 -25.77
C PRO A 40 -20.61 -40.60 -26.80
N GLN A 41 -20.36 -39.29 -26.51
CA GLN A 41 -19.43 -38.45 -27.27
C GLN A 41 -18.05 -39.09 -27.35
N SER A 42 -17.40 -38.92 -28.49
CA SER A 42 -15.98 -39.27 -28.68
C SER A 42 -15.06 -38.09 -28.40
N SER A 43 -13.82 -38.39 -28.05
CA SER A 43 -12.78 -37.36 -27.87
C SER A 43 -11.47 -37.82 -28.50
N SER A 44 -10.65 -36.84 -28.84
CA SER A 44 -9.26 -37.00 -29.24
C SER A 44 -8.41 -36.00 -28.45
N GLN A 45 -7.18 -36.38 -28.19
CA GLN A 45 -6.20 -35.51 -27.46
C GLN A 45 -4.80 -35.83 -27.94
N GLY A 46 -3.90 -34.90 -27.76
CA GLY A 46 -2.50 -35.08 -28.14
C GLY A 46 -1.67 -33.82 -27.90
N LEU A 47 -0.50 -33.81 -28.50
CA LEU A 47 0.46 -32.71 -28.46
C LEU A 47 0.65 -32.17 -29.86
N THR A 48 0.97 -30.87 -29.99
CA THR A 48 1.46 -30.28 -31.24
C THR A 48 2.84 -30.88 -31.61
N ASN A 49 3.29 -30.65 -32.82
CA ASN A 49 4.59 -31.11 -33.26
C ASN A 49 5.35 -29.97 -33.98
N ASN A 50 5.66 -28.90 -33.25
CA ASN A 50 6.31 -27.72 -33.79
C ASN A 50 5.59 -27.18 -35.03
N THR A 51 6.31 -27.02 -36.15
CA THR A 51 5.78 -26.52 -37.42
C THR A 51 5.23 -27.63 -38.33
N THR A 52 5.00 -28.83 -37.78
CA THR A 52 4.38 -29.97 -38.52
C THR A 52 2.91 -30.08 -38.14
N ASP A 53 2.06 -30.25 -39.12
CA ASP A 53 0.62 -30.43 -38.92
C ASP A 53 0.31 -31.69 -38.11
N VAL A 54 -0.61 -31.55 -37.17
CA VAL A 54 -1.08 -32.65 -36.33
C VAL A 54 -2.60 -32.76 -36.44
N ASP A 55 -3.09 -33.92 -36.78
CA ASP A 55 -4.52 -34.20 -36.87
C ASP A 55 -5.14 -34.17 -35.47
N MET A 56 -5.96 -33.18 -35.18
CA MET A 56 -6.75 -33.09 -33.93
C MET A 56 -8.05 -33.93 -34.06
N VAL A 57 -8.70 -33.84 -35.18
CA VAL A 57 -9.92 -34.60 -35.47
C VAL A 57 -9.77 -35.23 -36.86
N THR A 58 -9.71 -36.54 -36.89
CA THR A 58 -9.61 -37.33 -38.14
C THR A 58 -10.91 -37.27 -38.96
N ALA A 59 -10.80 -37.56 -40.25
CA ALA A 59 -11.94 -37.60 -41.13
C ALA A 59 -13.01 -38.61 -40.68
N PRO A 60 -14.31 -38.31 -40.87
CA PRO A 60 -15.38 -39.23 -40.56
C PRO A 60 -15.39 -40.43 -41.55
N ALA A 61 -16.01 -41.51 -41.15
CA ALA A 61 -16.28 -42.65 -42.03
C ALA A 61 -17.27 -42.28 -43.15
N ALA A 62 -17.34 -43.09 -44.21
CA ALA A 62 -18.34 -42.91 -45.26
C ALA A 62 -19.75 -42.88 -44.67
N SER A 63 -20.61 -42.03 -45.21
CA SER A 63 -22.02 -41.85 -44.77
C SER A 63 -22.14 -41.34 -43.32
N THR A 64 -21.08 -40.72 -42.77
CA THR A 64 -21.06 -40.16 -41.43
C THR A 64 -20.71 -38.67 -41.53
N THR A 65 -21.41 -37.86 -40.74
CA THR A 65 -21.03 -36.45 -40.49
C THR A 65 -20.51 -36.34 -39.04
N ARG A 66 -19.29 -35.85 -38.88
CA ARG A 66 -18.66 -35.61 -37.56
C ARG A 66 -18.90 -34.18 -37.11
N GLN A 67 -19.62 -34.03 -36.03
CA GLN A 67 -19.84 -32.75 -35.41
C GLN A 67 -18.79 -32.49 -34.31
N VAL A 68 -17.91 -31.54 -34.53
CA VAL A 68 -16.96 -31.06 -33.51
C VAL A 68 -17.75 -30.17 -32.54
N ILE A 69 -17.56 -30.38 -31.24
CA ILE A 69 -18.32 -29.74 -30.16
C ILE A 69 -17.41 -28.76 -29.41
N ILE A 70 -16.23 -29.22 -29.00
CA ILE A 70 -15.24 -28.42 -28.24
C ILE A 70 -13.86 -28.67 -28.83
N ILE A 71 -13.06 -27.60 -28.87
CA ILE A 71 -11.61 -27.63 -29.12
C ILE A 71 -10.97 -26.86 -27.99
N ASN A 72 -9.97 -27.45 -27.34
CA ASN A 72 -9.07 -26.80 -26.38
C ASN A 72 -7.63 -26.98 -26.84
N ILE A 73 -6.84 -25.92 -26.83
CA ILE A 73 -5.39 -25.96 -27.05
C ILE A 73 -4.74 -25.13 -25.96
N PHE A 74 -3.96 -25.78 -25.12
CA PHE A 74 -3.27 -25.16 -23.98
C PHE A 74 -1.80 -24.95 -24.31
N ASN A 75 -1.30 -23.71 -24.13
CA ASN A 75 0.10 -23.41 -24.30
C ASN A 75 0.90 -23.74 -23.04
N ASP A 76 1.43 -24.95 -22.95
CA ASP A 76 2.32 -25.43 -21.88
C ASP A 76 3.79 -25.04 -22.12
N ASP A 77 4.10 -24.29 -23.17
CA ASP A 77 5.44 -23.75 -23.38
C ASP A 77 5.67 -22.52 -22.49
N THR A 78 6.89 -22.30 -22.10
CA THR A 78 7.33 -21.12 -21.33
C THR A 78 7.32 -19.82 -22.12
N THR A 79 7.09 -19.89 -23.45
CA THR A 79 7.07 -18.75 -24.36
C THR A 79 5.77 -18.70 -25.15
N SER A 80 5.44 -17.51 -25.66
CA SER A 80 4.30 -17.35 -26.58
C SER A 80 4.49 -18.11 -27.87
N LYS A 81 3.40 -18.67 -28.41
CA LYS A 81 3.39 -19.41 -29.69
C LYS A 81 2.30 -18.89 -30.62
N ASN A 82 2.62 -18.72 -31.91
CA ASN A 82 1.59 -18.54 -32.93
C ASN A 82 0.97 -19.91 -33.21
N VAL A 83 -0.32 -20.06 -32.98
CA VAL A 83 -1.08 -21.29 -33.18
C VAL A 83 -1.99 -21.09 -34.37
N ILE A 84 -2.03 -22.08 -35.25
CA ILE A 84 -2.85 -22.09 -36.46
C ILE A 84 -3.71 -23.36 -36.42
N VAL A 85 -5.03 -23.19 -36.44
CA VAL A 85 -6.00 -24.27 -36.53
C VAL A 85 -6.56 -24.25 -37.95
N LYS A 86 -6.50 -25.42 -38.63
CA LYS A 86 -6.88 -25.56 -40.03
C LYS A 86 -7.93 -26.67 -40.21
N LYS A 87 -8.75 -26.51 -41.24
CA LYS A 87 -9.52 -27.60 -41.85
C LYS A 87 -8.79 -28.00 -43.14
N ASP A 88 -8.38 -29.25 -43.22
CA ASP A 88 -7.85 -29.85 -44.44
C ASP A 88 -8.93 -30.66 -45.15
N VAL A 89 -9.04 -30.49 -46.46
CA VAL A 89 -9.94 -31.23 -47.35
C VAL A 89 -9.10 -31.82 -48.47
N GLY A 90 -8.58 -33.04 -48.24
CA GLY A 90 -7.79 -33.75 -49.24
C GLY A 90 -6.52 -33.04 -49.68
N GLY A 91 -5.84 -32.37 -48.77
CA GLY A 91 -4.62 -31.58 -49.00
C GLY A 91 -4.85 -30.09 -49.32
N THR A 92 -6.13 -29.65 -49.29
CA THR A 92 -6.46 -28.22 -49.41
C THR A 92 -6.83 -27.68 -48.02
N GLU A 93 -6.00 -26.77 -47.51
CA GLU A 93 -6.12 -26.22 -46.16
C GLU A 93 -6.91 -24.92 -46.12
N THR A 94 -7.72 -24.76 -45.11
CA THR A 94 -8.42 -23.50 -44.78
C THR A 94 -8.16 -23.16 -43.32
N ILE A 95 -7.57 -21.97 -43.06
CA ILE A 95 -7.34 -21.46 -41.69
C ILE A 95 -8.69 -21.15 -41.06
N LEU A 96 -8.95 -21.73 -39.91
CA LEU A 96 -10.14 -21.49 -39.11
C LEU A 96 -9.85 -20.49 -37.98
N TRP A 97 -8.64 -20.50 -37.47
CA TRP A 97 -8.13 -19.56 -36.47
C TRP A 97 -6.62 -19.48 -36.54
N GLU A 98 -6.11 -18.28 -36.35
CA GLU A 98 -4.68 -18.00 -36.21
C GLU A 98 -4.49 -16.89 -35.17
N GLY A 99 -3.54 -17.07 -34.26
CA GLY A 99 -3.21 -16.07 -33.25
C GLY A 99 -2.13 -16.53 -32.29
N VAL A 100 -1.70 -15.60 -31.45
CA VAL A 100 -0.67 -15.84 -30.44
C VAL A 100 -1.30 -16.23 -29.12
N LEU A 101 -0.90 -17.39 -28.58
CA LEU A 101 -1.17 -17.79 -27.20
C LEU A 101 0.07 -17.47 -26.35
N GLN A 102 -0.11 -16.68 -25.29
CA GLN A 102 0.93 -16.50 -24.29
C GLN A 102 1.16 -17.82 -23.52
N ALA A 103 2.26 -17.93 -22.78
CA ALA A 103 2.45 -19.06 -21.87
C ALA A 103 1.26 -19.20 -20.92
N ASN A 104 0.78 -20.42 -20.74
CA ASN A 104 -0.41 -20.81 -19.95
C ASN A 104 -1.77 -20.35 -20.52
N ASP A 105 -1.83 -19.71 -21.68
CA ASP A 105 -3.11 -19.41 -22.34
C ASP A 105 -3.75 -20.68 -22.90
N THR A 106 -5.08 -20.68 -22.93
CA THR A 106 -5.89 -21.72 -23.58
C THR A 106 -6.69 -21.13 -24.73
N LEU A 107 -6.51 -21.64 -25.94
CA LEU A 107 -7.44 -21.41 -27.01
C LEU A 107 -8.64 -22.35 -26.82
N TYR A 108 -9.82 -21.78 -26.73
CA TYR A 108 -11.09 -22.51 -26.59
C TYR A 108 -12.00 -22.21 -27.77
N TRP A 109 -12.64 -23.25 -28.30
CA TRP A 109 -13.72 -23.09 -29.24
C TRP A 109 -14.91 -23.98 -28.85
N SER A 110 -16.10 -23.40 -28.94
CA SER A 110 -17.34 -24.16 -28.95
C SER A 110 -18.31 -23.58 -29.98
N ARG A 111 -19.34 -24.35 -30.31
CA ARG A 111 -20.38 -23.89 -31.23
C ARG A 111 -21.13 -22.65 -30.74
N GLU A 112 -21.26 -22.52 -29.42
CA GLU A 112 -22.04 -21.46 -28.79
C GLU A 112 -21.21 -20.15 -28.64
N THR A 113 -19.92 -20.28 -28.35
CA THR A 113 -19.07 -19.14 -28.01
C THR A 113 -18.14 -18.72 -29.13
N GLY A 114 -17.93 -19.54 -30.16
CA GLY A 114 -16.88 -19.34 -31.15
C GLY A 114 -15.48 -19.48 -30.55
N TRP A 115 -14.48 -18.89 -31.20
CA TRP A 115 -13.11 -18.89 -30.75
C TRP A 115 -12.89 -17.87 -29.62
N LYS A 116 -12.21 -18.29 -28.56
CA LYS A 116 -11.80 -17.46 -27.44
C LYS A 116 -10.39 -17.85 -26.98
N VAL A 117 -9.58 -16.87 -26.66
CA VAL A 117 -8.37 -17.08 -25.85
C VAL A 117 -8.75 -16.84 -24.39
N ILE A 118 -8.54 -17.84 -23.58
CA ILE A 118 -8.67 -17.78 -22.11
C ILE A 118 -7.26 -17.60 -21.58
N SER A 119 -6.96 -16.42 -21.09
CA SER A 119 -5.64 -16.14 -20.53
C SER A 119 -5.43 -16.98 -19.29
N GLY A 120 -4.41 -17.83 -19.34
CA GLY A 120 -3.91 -18.56 -18.19
C GLY A 120 -3.05 -17.67 -17.32
N SER A 121 -3.52 -16.45 -17.01
CA SER A 121 -2.78 -15.51 -16.19
C SER A 121 -2.18 -16.24 -14.99
N ALA A 122 -0.86 -16.31 -14.92
CA ALA A 122 -0.21 -16.51 -13.65
C ALA A 122 -0.89 -15.52 -12.68
N ALA A 123 -1.36 -16.02 -11.53
CA ALA A 123 -1.98 -15.16 -10.53
C ALA A 123 -1.09 -13.92 -10.37
N ALA A 124 -1.66 -12.72 -10.56
CA ALA A 124 -0.88 -11.49 -10.57
C ALA A 124 0.06 -11.51 -9.37
N THR A 125 1.34 -11.64 -9.65
CA THR A 125 2.35 -11.69 -8.59
C THR A 125 2.49 -10.27 -8.05
N VAL A 126 2.31 -10.10 -6.75
CA VAL A 126 2.47 -8.83 -6.07
C VAL A 126 3.67 -8.90 -5.15
N THR A 127 4.60 -7.95 -5.30
CA THR A 127 5.73 -7.78 -4.38
C THR A 127 5.71 -6.40 -3.74
N PHE A 128 6.40 -6.25 -2.60
CA PHE A 128 6.44 -4.99 -1.86
C PHE A 128 7.87 -4.56 -1.61
N ASP A 129 8.18 -3.32 -1.97
CA ASP A 129 9.40 -2.63 -1.55
C ASP A 129 9.04 -1.60 -0.48
N VAL A 130 9.69 -1.69 0.70
CA VAL A 130 9.42 -0.83 1.86
C VAL A 130 10.66 0.00 2.18
N PHE A 131 10.50 1.31 2.18
CA PHE A 131 11.57 2.28 2.46
C PHE A 131 11.26 3.03 3.76
N THR A 132 12.13 2.89 4.74
CA THR A 132 12.14 3.66 6.01
C THR A 132 13.35 4.60 6.11
N ALA A 133 14.19 4.62 5.09
CA ALA A 133 15.35 5.49 4.89
C ALA A 133 15.45 5.85 3.40
N ASN A 134 16.21 6.91 3.09
CA ASN A 134 16.48 7.29 1.69
C ASN A 134 17.05 6.11 0.90
N GLY A 135 16.65 6.00 -0.37
CA GLY A 135 17.06 4.90 -1.24
C GLY A 135 16.71 5.14 -2.70
N THR A 136 16.79 4.10 -3.46
CA THR A 136 16.39 4.09 -4.87
C THR A 136 15.51 2.87 -5.12
N TRP A 137 14.32 3.11 -5.66
CA TRP A 137 13.51 2.04 -6.21
C TRP A 137 13.98 1.75 -7.64
N THR A 138 14.15 0.48 -7.98
CA THR A 138 14.49 0.03 -9.35
C THR A 138 13.30 -0.73 -9.90
N LYS A 139 12.86 -0.34 -11.11
CA LYS A 139 11.73 -0.97 -11.78
C LYS A 139 12.03 -2.45 -12.04
N PRO A 140 11.27 -3.40 -11.46
CA PRO A 140 11.46 -4.82 -11.72
C PRO A 140 11.16 -5.18 -13.19
N ALA A 141 11.85 -6.20 -13.70
CA ALA A 141 11.52 -6.77 -15.01
C ALA A 141 10.13 -7.41 -14.99
N GLY A 142 9.36 -7.25 -16.07
CA GLY A 142 8.00 -7.80 -16.16
C GLY A 142 6.93 -7.05 -15.35
N LEU A 143 7.25 -5.87 -14.81
CA LEU A 143 6.28 -5.05 -14.08
C LEU A 143 5.14 -4.59 -15.00
N ASN A 144 3.89 -4.80 -14.60
CA ASN A 144 2.70 -4.26 -15.25
C ASN A 144 2.32 -2.88 -14.71
N GLY A 145 2.46 -2.68 -13.41
CA GLY A 145 2.19 -1.41 -12.74
C GLY A 145 2.57 -1.42 -11.27
N ALA A 146 2.52 -0.26 -10.64
CA ALA A 146 2.81 -0.13 -9.21
C ALA A 146 1.83 0.81 -8.50
N PHE A 147 1.42 0.44 -7.28
CA PHE A 147 0.83 1.36 -6.31
C PHE A 147 1.94 1.92 -5.43
N ILE A 148 2.05 3.25 -5.41
CA ILE A 148 3.03 3.98 -4.62
C ILE A 148 2.30 4.63 -3.45
N PHE A 149 2.78 4.39 -2.24
CA PHE A 149 2.26 4.95 -0.99
C PHE A 149 3.38 5.71 -0.29
N CYS A 150 3.21 6.99 -0.03
CA CYS A 150 4.14 7.83 0.72
C CYS A 150 3.42 8.41 1.93
N GLY A 151 4.04 8.32 3.10
CA GLY A 151 3.64 9.01 4.32
C GLY A 151 4.75 9.96 4.76
N GLY A 152 4.47 11.24 4.90
CA GLY A 152 5.41 12.21 5.43
C GLY A 152 5.82 11.91 6.87
N ALA A 153 6.77 12.64 7.43
CA ALA A 153 7.16 12.48 8.82
C ALA A 153 6.30 13.33 9.77
N GLY A 154 6.03 12.85 10.97
CA GLY A 154 5.31 13.60 11.99
C GLY A 154 6.10 14.77 12.56
N GLY A 155 5.42 15.82 13.05
CA GLY A 155 6.03 16.94 13.75
C GLY A 155 6.42 16.59 15.19
N GLY A 156 7.45 17.24 15.74
CA GLY A 156 7.83 17.12 17.16
C GLY A 156 6.90 17.94 18.07
N GLY A 157 6.67 17.50 19.31
CA GLY A 157 5.96 18.26 20.32
C GLY A 157 6.79 19.42 20.90
N GLY A 158 6.14 20.48 21.38
CA GLY A 158 6.80 21.56 22.13
C GLY A 158 7.15 21.14 23.56
N SER A 159 8.16 21.77 24.17
CA SER A 159 8.47 21.61 25.61
C SER A 159 7.63 22.54 26.48
N GLY A 160 7.47 22.16 27.74
CA GLY A 160 6.89 23.05 28.76
C GLY A 160 7.88 24.10 29.27
N PRO A 161 7.40 25.16 29.97
CA PRO A 161 8.21 26.20 30.56
C PRO A 161 8.71 25.81 31.97
N ARG A 162 9.71 26.52 32.45
CA ARG A 162 10.20 26.51 33.83
C ARG A 162 10.06 27.90 34.42
N LEU A 163 8.96 28.15 35.19
CA LEU A 163 8.58 29.47 35.66
C LEU A 163 8.33 29.49 37.17
N ALA A 164 8.37 30.73 37.74
CA ALA A 164 8.16 30.94 39.17
C ALA A 164 6.78 30.45 39.67
N ALA A 165 6.71 30.20 40.98
CA ALA A 165 5.43 30.00 41.68
C ALA A 165 4.53 31.25 41.52
N GLY A 166 3.21 31.03 41.56
CA GLY A 166 2.25 32.12 41.36
C GLY A 166 1.95 32.47 39.88
N THR A 167 2.62 31.83 38.92
CA THR A 167 2.34 31.98 37.49
C THR A 167 1.77 30.69 36.87
N ASN A 168 0.92 30.82 35.87
CA ASN A 168 0.49 29.66 35.07
C ASN A 168 1.67 29.14 34.23
N ARG A 169 1.81 27.84 34.18
CA ARG A 169 2.85 27.12 33.44
C ARG A 169 2.19 26.09 32.57
N PHE A 170 1.78 26.51 31.37
CA PHE A 170 1.13 25.64 30.43
C PHE A 170 2.14 24.66 29.82
N GLY A 171 1.74 23.43 29.58
CA GLY A 171 2.54 22.47 28.79
C GLY A 171 2.73 22.90 27.34
N GLY A 172 3.68 22.28 26.66
CA GLY A 172 3.89 22.45 25.21
C GLY A 172 2.76 21.79 24.42
N GLY A 173 2.55 22.22 23.19
CA GLY A 173 1.62 21.61 22.25
C GLY A 173 2.16 20.29 21.68
N GLY A 174 1.30 19.36 21.32
CA GLY A 174 1.66 18.16 20.57
C GLY A 174 1.96 18.48 19.11
N GLY A 175 2.81 17.70 18.45
CA GLY A 175 3.09 17.79 17.02
C GLY A 175 1.94 17.26 16.15
N GLY A 176 1.82 17.76 14.94
CA GLY A 176 0.85 17.28 13.96
C GLY A 176 1.29 15.97 13.29
N GLY A 177 0.35 15.14 12.90
CA GLY A 177 0.57 13.98 12.06
C GLY A 177 0.81 14.38 10.60
N ALA A 178 1.53 13.57 9.86
CA ALA A 178 1.86 13.80 8.46
C ALA A 178 0.70 13.46 7.53
N ALA A 179 0.74 14.03 6.33
CA ALA A 179 -0.10 13.61 5.22
C ALA A 179 0.34 12.24 4.68
N MET A 180 -0.59 11.55 4.04
CA MET A 180 -0.34 10.38 3.23
C MET A 180 -0.82 10.61 1.81
N SER A 181 -0.08 10.06 0.87
CA SER A 181 -0.39 10.18 -0.55
C SER A 181 -0.14 8.86 -1.25
N TRP A 182 -1.02 8.48 -2.21
CA TRP A 182 -0.84 7.28 -3.01
C TRP A 182 -1.30 7.49 -4.45
N LEU A 183 -0.67 6.74 -5.36
CA LEU A 183 -0.94 6.77 -6.78
C LEU A 183 -0.68 5.40 -7.40
N TYR A 184 -1.52 4.98 -8.34
CA TYR A 184 -1.24 3.86 -9.24
C TYR A 184 -0.65 4.38 -10.54
N LEU A 185 0.42 3.74 -11.02
CA LEU A 185 1.06 4.01 -12.30
C LEU A 185 1.31 2.71 -13.06
N THR A 186 1.10 2.77 -14.38
CA THR A 186 1.51 1.68 -15.28
C THR A 186 3.04 1.66 -15.42
N ALA A 187 3.60 0.50 -15.72
CA ALA A 187 5.05 0.34 -15.86
C ALA A 187 5.68 1.30 -16.87
N ASP A 188 4.95 1.64 -17.95
CA ASP A 188 5.44 2.55 -19.00
C ASP A 188 5.58 4.00 -18.52
N SER A 189 4.80 4.37 -17.49
CA SER A 189 4.86 5.70 -16.85
C SER A 189 5.96 5.84 -15.82
N LEU A 190 6.65 4.73 -15.48
CA LEU A 190 7.69 4.68 -14.45
C LEU A 190 9.09 4.62 -15.09
N ALA A 191 9.99 5.48 -14.62
CA ALA A 191 11.40 5.40 -14.98
C ALA A 191 12.04 4.09 -14.49
N SER A 192 13.15 3.67 -15.08
CA SER A 192 13.90 2.47 -14.66
C SER A 192 14.37 2.53 -13.21
N THR A 193 14.62 3.73 -12.71
CA THR A 193 14.96 4.01 -11.30
C THR A 193 14.28 5.28 -10.82
N VAL A 194 13.85 5.30 -9.56
CA VAL A 194 13.26 6.48 -8.91
C VAL A 194 13.90 6.67 -7.53
N ALA A 195 14.39 7.87 -7.27
CA ALA A 195 14.93 8.22 -5.95
C ALA A 195 13.79 8.30 -4.91
N ILE A 196 14.02 7.68 -3.75
CA ILE A 196 13.12 7.73 -2.60
C ILE A 196 13.74 8.64 -1.55
N THR A 197 13.00 9.67 -1.15
CA THR A 197 13.36 10.50 0.01
C THR A 197 12.41 10.19 1.15
N ILE A 198 12.94 9.87 2.32
CA ILE A 198 12.15 9.61 3.52
C ILE A 198 12.31 10.81 4.48
N GLY A 199 11.19 11.41 4.85
CA GLY A 199 11.15 12.51 5.79
C GLY A 199 11.65 12.09 7.17
N THR A 200 12.48 12.90 7.78
CA THR A 200 12.90 12.74 9.19
C THR A 200 11.81 13.28 10.11
N GLY A 201 11.52 12.58 11.22
CA GLY A 201 10.61 13.08 12.24
C GLY A 201 11.07 14.43 12.80
N GLY A 202 10.11 15.30 13.08
CA GLY A 202 10.41 16.58 13.75
C GLY A 202 10.95 16.33 15.16
N THR A 203 11.99 17.07 15.56
CA THR A 203 12.54 16.97 16.92
C THR A 203 11.62 17.67 17.92
N GLY A 204 11.42 17.07 19.08
CA GLY A 204 10.70 17.70 20.19
C GLY A 204 11.49 18.84 20.81
N GLY A 205 10.79 19.88 21.33
CA GLY A 205 11.40 20.97 22.05
C GLY A 205 12.20 20.46 23.26
N PRO A 206 13.44 20.88 23.47
CA PRO A 206 14.27 20.42 24.58
C PRO A 206 13.69 20.84 25.96
N ALA A 207 14.01 20.06 26.99
CA ALA A 207 13.65 20.41 28.36
C ALA A 207 14.31 21.76 28.76
N ILE A 208 13.60 22.61 29.51
CA ILE A 208 14.11 23.90 29.99
C ILE A 208 14.78 23.69 31.34
N LEU A 209 16.05 24.07 31.40
CA LEU A 209 16.91 23.96 32.60
C LEU A 209 17.15 25.27 33.32
N VAL A 210 16.76 26.40 32.72
CA VAL A 210 16.98 27.76 33.25
C VAL A 210 15.66 28.31 33.81
N ASP A 211 15.71 28.82 35.04
CA ASP A 211 14.56 29.44 35.72
C ASP A 211 14.06 30.68 34.97
N GLY A 212 12.75 30.89 35.01
CA GLY A 212 12.12 32.04 34.35
C GLY A 212 12.03 31.91 32.82
N THR A 213 12.23 30.72 32.26
CA THR A 213 12.31 30.52 30.82
C THR A 213 11.08 29.75 30.28
N ASN A 214 10.53 30.24 29.17
CA ASN A 214 9.49 29.56 28.41
C ASN A 214 10.01 28.30 27.76
N GLY A 215 9.10 27.41 27.38
CA GLY A 215 9.38 26.25 26.58
C GLY A 215 9.92 26.60 25.18
N THR A 216 10.27 25.57 24.44
CA THR A 216 10.72 25.66 23.03
C THR A 216 9.75 24.87 22.15
N ALA A 217 9.42 25.38 20.98
CA ALA A 217 8.60 24.68 20.00
C ALA A 217 9.32 23.45 19.46
N GLY A 218 8.55 22.41 19.09
CA GLY A 218 9.04 21.31 18.28
C GLY A 218 9.22 21.74 16.82
N THR A 219 9.94 20.95 16.04
CA THR A 219 10.16 21.21 14.62
C THR A 219 9.15 20.44 13.75
N THR A 220 8.96 20.95 12.54
CA THR A 220 8.14 20.27 11.52
C THR A 220 8.83 18.99 11.05
N GLY A 221 8.06 17.95 10.77
CA GLY A 221 8.52 16.73 10.13
C GLY A 221 8.85 16.96 8.66
N GLY A 222 9.75 16.15 8.12
CA GLY A 222 10.17 16.20 6.71
C GLY A 222 9.15 15.60 5.76
N ASP A 223 9.22 16.00 4.50
CA ASP A 223 8.42 15.39 3.42
C ASP A 223 9.00 14.03 3.01
N THR A 224 8.13 13.09 2.63
CA THR A 224 8.53 11.82 1.99
C THR A 224 8.13 11.86 0.54
N SER A 225 9.00 11.40 -0.36
CA SER A 225 8.70 11.40 -1.79
C SER A 225 9.17 10.16 -2.55
N PHE A 226 8.41 9.80 -3.57
CA PHE A 226 8.80 8.91 -4.67
C PHE A 226 9.12 9.79 -5.87
N GLY A 227 10.38 10.15 -6.03
CA GLY A 227 10.83 11.17 -6.98
C GLY A 227 10.07 12.49 -6.82
N SER A 228 9.67 13.09 -7.95
CA SER A 228 8.74 14.21 -8.02
C SER A 228 7.29 13.79 -8.24
N ILE A 229 7.01 12.48 -8.28
CA ILE A 229 5.73 11.91 -8.71
C ILE A 229 4.71 11.93 -7.57
N VAL A 230 5.13 11.45 -6.39
CA VAL A 230 4.29 11.42 -5.17
C VAL A 230 5.06 12.07 -4.05
N ILE A 231 4.50 13.12 -3.42
CA ILE A 231 5.09 13.82 -2.30
C ILE A 231 4.07 13.88 -1.17
N ALA A 232 4.38 13.32 -0.03
CA ALA A 232 3.59 13.39 1.19
C ALA A 232 4.23 14.38 2.16
N LYS A 233 3.46 15.39 2.59
CA LYS A 233 3.93 16.48 3.43
C LYS A 233 4.06 16.06 4.89
N GLY A 234 5.11 16.57 5.56
CA GLY A 234 5.30 16.36 7.00
C GLY A 234 4.30 17.13 7.85
N GLY A 235 4.11 16.70 9.09
CA GLY A 235 3.30 17.35 10.11
C GLY A 235 4.01 18.52 10.78
N GLY A 236 3.28 19.55 11.18
CA GLY A 236 3.81 20.74 11.87
C GLY A 236 4.30 20.46 13.28
N GLY A 237 5.30 21.18 13.75
CA GLY A 237 5.75 21.13 15.15
C GLY A 237 4.73 21.73 16.12
N GLY A 238 4.67 21.22 17.34
CA GLY A 238 3.91 21.75 18.46
C GLY A 238 4.54 23.01 19.04
N GLY A 239 3.72 23.97 19.47
CA GLY A 239 4.16 25.24 20.04
C GLY A 239 4.75 25.09 21.43
N ALA A 240 5.60 26.06 21.83
CA ALA A 240 6.18 26.16 23.14
C ALA A 240 5.13 26.42 24.23
N GLY A 241 5.26 25.79 25.39
CA GLY A 241 4.53 26.15 26.60
C GLY A 241 5.13 27.41 27.24
N SER A 242 4.27 28.22 27.85
CA SER A 242 4.67 29.49 28.55
C SER A 242 3.64 29.78 29.63
N THR A 243 3.42 31.09 29.93
CA THR A 243 2.23 31.54 30.67
C THR A 243 0.95 31.39 29.86
N ALA A 244 1.06 31.01 28.58
CA ALA A 244 -0.02 30.61 27.70
C ALA A 244 0.21 29.18 27.16
N ALA A 245 -0.85 28.54 26.71
CA ALA A 245 -0.80 27.19 26.16
C ALA A 245 0.06 27.12 24.89
N GLY A 246 0.93 26.11 24.78
CA GLY A 246 1.60 25.77 23.53
C GLY A 246 0.55 25.31 22.52
N THR A 247 0.57 25.87 21.32
CA THR A 247 -0.36 25.52 20.25
C THR A 247 -0.09 24.11 19.71
N GLY A 248 -1.13 23.37 19.34
CA GLY A 248 -0.96 22.10 18.63
C GLY A 248 -0.37 22.31 17.23
N GLY A 249 0.45 21.37 16.79
CA GLY A 249 1.05 21.33 15.46
C GLY A 249 0.00 21.12 14.38
N ALA A 250 0.15 21.81 13.26
CA ALA A 250 -0.72 21.67 12.12
C ALA A 250 -0.58 20.26 11.49
N VAL A 251 -1.65 19.78 10.87
CA VAL A 251 -1.60 18.56 10.05
C VAL A 251 -0.71 18.76 8.84
N GLY A 252 -0.09 17.68 8.35
CA GLY A 252 0.56 17.67 7.04
C GLY A 252 -0.46 18.09 5.97
N SER A 253 -0.10 19.09 5.16
CA SER A 253 -0.96 19.57 4.08
C SER A 253 -1.10 18.52 2.98
N GLU A 254 -2.08 18.71 2.09
CA GLU A 254 -2.24 17.84 0.95
C GLU A 254 -1.00 17.81 0.07
N SER A 255 -0.78 16.67 -0.57
CA SER A 255 0.35 16.42 -1.46
C SER A 255 0.29 17.30 -2.71
N THR A 256 1.43 17.64 -3.24
CA THR A 256 1.58 18.17 -4.59
C THR A 256 2.11 17.05 -5.50
N SER A 257 1.50 16.86 -6.67
CA SER A 257 1.99 15.98 -7.72
C SER A 257 2.15 16.76 -9.01
N THR A 258 3.12 16.36 -9.80
CA THR A 258 3.33 16.90 -11.17
C THR A 258 2.46 16.23 -12.22
N ILE A 259 1.64 15.23 -11.84
CA ILE A 259 0.78 14.47 -12.78
C ILE A 259 -0.65 15.03 -12.77
N ALA A 260 -1.26 15.15 -13.95
CA ALA A 260 -2.58 15.74 -14.17
C ALA A 260 -3.73 15.06 -13.39
N PHE A 261 -3.59 13.79 -13.06
CA PHE A 261 -4.44 13.05 -12.12
C PHE A 261 -3.67 12.86 -10.83
N GLY A 262 -3.54 13.92 -10.02
CA GLY A 262 -2.72 13.96 -8.79
C GLY A 262 -2.97 12.76 -7.85
N PRO A 263 -2.00 12.44 -6.97
CA PRO A 263 -2.18 11.37 -6.01
C PRO A 263 -3.37 11.69 -5.11
N TYR A 264 -4.08 10.65 -4.73
CA TYR A 264 -5.01 10.78 -3.62
C TYR A 264 -4.21 11.10 -2.36
N SER A 265 -4.59 12.13 -1.62
CA SER A 265 -3.93 12.50 -0.39
C SER A 265 -4.91 12.57 0.77
N MET A 266 -4.41 12.26 1.97
CA MET A 266 -5.15 12.39 3.22
C MET A 266 -4.32 13.16 4.23
N ARG A 267 -5.00 14.00 4.99
CA ARG A 267 -4.39 14.79 6.05
C ARG A 267 -4.19 13.95 7.30
N GLY A 268 -3.13 14.19 8.03
CA GLY A 268 -2.90 13.63 9.36
C GLY A 268 -3.86 14.19 10.42
N GLY A 269 -3.75 13.67 11.64
CA GLY A 269 -4.39 14.25 12.81
C GLY A 269 -3.64 15.49 13.30
N SER A 270 -4.37 16.52 13.76
CA SER A 270 -3.75 17.71 14.36
C SER A 270 -3.16 17.37 15.74
N GLY A 271 -2.04 18.02 16.10
CA GLY A 271 -1.60 18.09 17.48
C GLY A 271 -2.59 18.91 18.33
N THR A 272 -2.59 18.70 19.65
CA THR A 272 -3.45 19.46 20.56
C THR A 272 -2.67 20.43 21.43
N ALA A 273 -3.35 21.45 21.90
CA ALA A 273 -2.74 22.48 22.75
C ALA A 273 -2.38 21.93 24.13
N GLY A 274 -1.35 22.53 24.73
CA GLY A 274 -1.02 22.30 26.14
C GLY A 274 -2.06 22.86 27.11
N THR A 275 -2.10 22.34 28.33
CA THR A 275 -3.01 22.80 29.40
C THR A 275 -2.26 23.20 30.66
N THR A 276 -2.96 23.71 31.70
CA THR A 276 -2.41 23.94 33.04
C THR A 276 -2.65 22.74 33.95
N ASN A 277 -3.50 22.89 34.93
CA ASN A 277 -3.78 21.91 35.98
C ASN A 277 -4.83 20.85 35.61
N THR A 278 -5.24 20.80 34.36
CA THR A 278 -6.15 19.79 33.84
C THR A 278 -5.42 18.86 32.86
N ALA A 279 -5.96 17.66 32.63
CA ALA A 279 -5.49 16.83 31.53
C ALA A 279 -5.61 17.57 30.20
N SER A 280 -4.60 17.47 29.35
CA SER A 280 -4.70 17.97 27.99
C SER A 280 -5.65 17.07 27.16
N THR A 281 -6.18 17.64 26.10
CA THR A 281 -6.99 16.85 25.14
C THR A 281 -6.13 15.82 24.42
N ALA A 282 -6.74 14.71 24.05
CA ALA A 282 -6.06 13.70 23.22
C ALA A 282 -5.64 14.29 21.88
N GLY A 283 -4.52 13.81 21.33
CA GLY A 283 -4.10 14.14 19.99
C GLY A 283 -5.19 13.80 18.95
N GLY A 284 -5.20 14.52 17.84
CA GLY A 284 -6.15 14.28 16.75
C GLY A 284 -5.94 12.87 16.14
N ASN A 285 -7.02 12.13 16.01
CA ASN A 285 -6.98 10.84 15.31
C ASN A 285 -6.69 11.06 13.83
N ALA A 286 -6.05 10.09 13.19
CA ALA A 286 -6.05 9.98 11.73
C ALA A 286 -7.49 9.89 11.22
N LEU A 287 -7.78 10.52 10.09
CA LEU A 287 -9.15 10.53 9.53
C LEU A 287 -9.61 9.14 9.14
N THR A 288 -10.93 8.90 9.28
CA THR A 288 -11.58 7.62 9.01
C THR A 288 -11.50 7.24 7.53
N GLY A 289 -11.10 6.01 7.25
CA GLY A 289 -11.21 5.37 5.94
C GLY A 289 -9.89 4.99 5.26
N PHE A 290 -8.84 5.79 5.39
CA PHE A 290 -7.48 5.48 4.95
C PHE A 290 -6.47 6.07 5.94
N GLN A 291 -5.30 5.48 6.01
CA GLN A 291 -4.35 5.67 7.10
C GLN A 291 -3.46 6.89 6.86
N ALA A 292 -3.63 7.96 7.64
CA ALA A 292 -2.69 9.08 7.75
C ALA A 292 -2.10 9.13 9.16
N GLY A 293 -1.02 9.87 9.38
CA GLY A 293 -0.36 9.96 10.68
C GLY A 293 -1.25 10.61 11.73
N ALA A 294 -1.27 10.09 12.95
CA ALA A 294 -2.02 10.65 14.06
C ALA A 294 -1.30 11.84 14.70
N GLY A 295 -2.02 12.79 15.28
CA GLY A 295 -1.45 13.91 16.02
C GLY A 295 -1.00 13.53 17.42
N GLY A 296 0.01 14.21 17.97
CA GLY A 296 0.43 14.11 19.36
C GLY A 296 -0.49 14.87 20.31
N ALA A 297 -0.58 14.42 21.58
CA ALA A 297 -1.28 15.16 22.62
C ALA A 297 -0.45 16.32 23.16
N GLY A 298 -1.12 17.40 23.59
CA GLY A 298 -0.46 18.46 24.31
C GLY A 298 0.01 18.03 25.71
N GLY A 299 1.04 18.68 26.21
CA GLY A 299 1.49 18.51 27.61
C GLY A 299 0.59 19.22 28.59
N SER A 300 0.56 18.75 29.82
CA SER A 300 -0.10 19.43 30.93
C SER A 300 0.89 20.26 31.76
N GLY A 301 0.38 21.16 32.55
CA GLY A 301 1.21 22.10 33.31
C GLY A 301 0.76 22.27 34.75
N ILE A 302 1.12 23.41 35.33
CA ILE A 302 0.86 23.77 36.72
C ILE A 302 0.18 25.16 36.74
N SER A 303 -0.93 25.30 37.49
CA SER A 303 -1.64 26.57 37.61
C SER A 303 -0.88 27.59 38.45
N SER A 304 -1.37 28.86 38.43
CA SER A 304 -0.86 29.93 39.31
C SER A 304 -1.03 29.60 40.79
N GLY A 305 -2.02 28.79 41.16
CA GLY A 305 -2.17 28.27 42.52
C GLY A 305 -1.23 27.11 42.85
N ASN A 306 -0.24 26.82 42.06
CA ASN A 306 0.69 25.69 42.17
C ASN A 306 0.03 24.31 42.21
N VAL A 307 -1.17 24.17 41.58
CA VAL A 307 -1.84 22.89 41.41
C VAL A 307 -1.34 22.25 40.10
N SER A 308 -0.76 21.06 40.23
CA SER A 308 -0.31 20.26 39.10
C SER A 308 -1.45 19.48 38.48
N ALA A 309 -1.41 19.24 37.16
CA ALA A 309 -2.25 18.25 36.51
C ALA A 309 -1.88 16.85 37.02
N THR A 310 -2.90 15.98 37.15
CA THR A 310 -2.73 14.59 37.59
C THR A 310 -2.64 13.60 36.40
N SER A 311 -2.88 14.07 35.18
CA SER A 311 -2.82 13.27 33.96
C SER A 311 -2.49 14.15 32.75
N ALA A 312 -2.11 13.54 31.65
CA ALA A 312 -1.95 14.18 30.36
C ALA A 312 -2.91 13.59 29.33
N GLY A 313 -2.98 14.20 28.17
CA GLY A 313 -3.77 13.68 27.04
C GLY A 313 -3.15 12.42 26.44
N ALA A 314 -3.99 11.49 26.01
CA ALA A 314 -3.57 10.35 25.22
C ALA A 314 -3.10 10.80 23.83
N GLY A 315 -2.16 10.09 23.23
CA GLY A 315 -1.80 10.30 21.83
C GLY A 315 -3.00 10.03 20.90
N GLY A 316 -3.00 10.62 19.70
CA GLY A 316 -4.01 10.34 18.69
C GLY A 316 -3.96 8.89 18.25
N GLY A 317 -5.11 8.30 17.97
CA GLY A 317 -5.22 6.94 17.46
C GLY A 317 -4.93 6.88 15.95
N ALA A 318 -4.36 5.78 15.49
CA ALA A 318 -4.19 5.45 14.08
C ALA A 318 -5.27 4.45 13.64
N TYR A 319 -5.80 4.64 12.44
CA TYR A 319 -6.70 3.66 11.85
C TYR A 319 -5.95 2.47 11.27
N SER A 320 -6.39 1.27 11.58
CA SER A 320 -5.88 0.02 11.03
C SER A 320 -7.03 -0.95 10.82
N ASN A 321 -7.13 -1.50 9.61
CA ASN A 321 -8.15 -2.52 9.26
C ASN A 321 -9.59 -2.10 9.60
N GLY A 322 -9.94 -0.83 9.42
CA GLY A 322 -11.25 -0.32 9.80
C GLY A 322 -11.47 -0.16 11.31
N LEU A 323 -10.48 -0.47 12.13
CA LEU A 323 -10.49 -0.29 13.57
C LEU A 323 -9.56 0.86 13.97
N LEU A 324 -10.04 1.76 14.80
CA LEU A 324 -9.23 2.79 15.42
C LEU A 324 -8.35 2.14 16.51
N GLN A 325 -7.05 2.10 16.28
CA GLN A 325 -6.11 1.76 17.35
C GLN A 325 -5.94 2.99 18.24
N ALA A 326 -6.36 2.88 19.50
CA ALA A 326 -6.18 3.96 20.46
C ALA A 326 -4.70 4.35 20.61
N GLY A 327 -4.44 5.65 20.71
CA GLY A 327 -3.10 6.14 21.05
C GLY A 327 -2.69 5.73 22.47
N PRO A 328 -1.41 5.86 22.83
CA PRO A 328 -0.89 5.52 24.14
C PRO A 328 -1.58 6.36 25.22
N THR A 329 -1.94 5.69 26.33
CA THR A 329 -2.47 6.36 27.51
C THR A 329 -1.39 7.12 28.25
N ALA A 330 -1.73 8.30 28.71
CA ALA A 330 -0.82 9.12 29.54
C ALA A 330 -0.38 8.34 30.80
N GLY A 331 0.89 8.37 31.10
CA GLY A 331 1.43 7.96 32.39
C GLY A 331 2.08 6.58 32.47
N LEU A 332 1.74 5.62 31.64
CA LEU A 332 2.33 4.27 31.71
C LEU A 332 3.25 3.94 30.53
N THR A 333 2.92 4.42 29.36
CA THR A 333 3.75 4.27 28.13
C THR A 333 3.60 5.54 27.30
N PRO A 334 4.42 6.59 27.55
CA PRO A 334 4.23 7.89 26.89
C PRO A 334 4.51 7.87 25.39
N ASN A 335 5.24 6.87 24.91
CA ASN A 335 5.61 6.78 23.51
C ASN A 335 4.49 6.19 22.65
N GLY A 336 4.27 6.80 21.49
CA GLY A 336 3.40 6.24 20.44
C GLY A 336 3.96 4.91 19.95
N ALA A 337 3.10 3.91 19.82
CA ALA A 337 3.46 2.64 19.24
C ALA A 337 3.40 2.74 17.69
N ASN A 338 4.37 2.12 17.03
CA ASN A 338 4.22 1.82 15.61
C ASN A 338 3.15 0.74 15.46
N ASN A 339 2.20 1.00 14.59
CA ASN A 339 1.11 0.06 14.36
C ASN A 339 1.67 -1.25 13.80
N LYS A 340 1.38 -2.38 14.45
CA LYS A 340 1.78 -3.70 13.97
C LYS A 340 0.88 -4.21 12.84
N SER A 341 -0.17 -3.49 12.51
CA SER A 341 -1.10 -3.93 11.49
C SER A 341 -0.57 -3.61 10.11
N ASN A 342 -0.65 -4.60 9.25
CA ASN A 342 -0.35 -4.52 7.84
C ASN A 342 -1.04 -3.30 7.22
N PHE A 343 -0.27 -2.35 6.77
CA PHE A 343 -0.73 -1.14 6.10
C PHE A 343 -1.65 -1.44 4.91
N LEU A 344 -1.41 -2.57 4.27
CA LEU A 344 -2.20 -3.12 3.20
C LEU A 344 -2.56 -4.57 3.55
N HIS A 345 -3.84 -4.85 3.66
CA HIS A 345 -4.38 -6.18 3.94
C HIS A 345 -4.01 -7.26 2.88
N PHE A 346 -3.11 -6.93 1.96
CA PHE A 346 -2.77 -7.76 0.81
C PHE A 346 -1.62 -8.75 1.04
N ASN A 347 -0.82 -8.59 2.11
CA ASN A 347 0.26 -9.55 2.35
C ASN A 347 0.63 -9.69 3.84
N SER A 348 0.57 -10.93 4.34
CA SER A 348 1.00 -11.33 5.69
C SER A 348 2.52 -11.26 5.92
N SER A 349 3.32 -10.95 4.89
CA SER A 349 4.79 -10.91 4.96
C SER A 349 5.38 -9.54 5.31
N LEU A 350 4.58 -8.47 5.49
CA LEU A 350 5.09 -7.23 6.07
C LEU A 350 5.39 -7.46 7.56
N THR A 351 6.66 -7.38 7.92
CA THR A 351 7.12 -7.57 9.29
C THR A 351 6.49 -6.55 10.24
N SER A 352 6.18 -6.96 11.46
CA SER A 352 5.63 -6.11 12.51
C SER A 352 6.46 -4.83 12.70
N GLY A 353 5.83 -3.66 12.64
CA GLY A 353 6.48 -2.37 12.87
C GLY A 353 6.60 -1.43 11.68
N THR A 354 6.11 -1.81 10.48
CA THR A 354 6.16 -0.99 9.25
C THR A 354 4.86 -0.28 8.90
N GLY A 355 3.93 -0.13 9.84
CA GLY A 355 2.67 0.59 9.63
C GLY A 355 2.69 2.01 10.18
N ILE A 356 1.67 2.81 9.83
CA ILE A 356 1.48 4.16 10.36
C ILE A 356 1.25 4.10 11.87
N GLY A 357 2.01 4.93 12.60
CA GLY A 357 2.01 4.94 14.04
C GLY A 357 0.93 5.82 14.69
N THR A 358 0.70 5.58 15.97
CA THR A 358 -0.11 6.44 16.84
C THR A 358 0.70 7.65 17.28
N GLY A 359 0.02 8.76 17.58
CA GLY A 359 0.65 9.96 18.15
C GLY A 359 1.21 9.72 19.56
N GLY A 360 2.21 10.50 19.95
CA GLY A 360 2.77 10.48 21.30
C GLY A 360 1.82 11.06 22.35
N ALA A 361 1.77 10.50 23.57
CA ALA A 361 1.03 11.07 24.70
C ALA A 361 1.71 12.32 25.22
N GLY A 362 0.95 13.25 25.82
CA GLY A 362 1.50 14.42 26.51
C GLY A 362 2.22 14.07 27.82
N GLY A 363 3.17 14.89 28.21
CA GLY A 363 3.78 14.85 29.53
C GLY A 363 2.89 15.55 30.60
N TYR A 364 2.98 15.15 31.86
CA TYR A 364 2.27 15.82 32.97
C TYR A 364 3.14 15.95 34.19
N PRO A 365 3.00 17.07 34.98
CA PRO A 365 3.87 17.38 36.11
C PRO A 365 3.39 16.69 37.40
N SER A 366 3.52 15.40 37.56
CA SER A 366 3.44 14.77 38.88
C SER A 366 4.83 14.69 39.46
N ALA A 367 5.15 14.25 40.60
CA ALA A 367 6.42 14.27 41.35
C ALA A 367 7.78 14.19 40.56
N GLY A 368 7.86 14.65 39.33
CA GLY A 368 9.04 14.64 38.44
C GLY A 368 8.79 15.32 37.10
N THR A 369 9.81 15.36 36.25
CA THR A 369 9.70 15.88 34.88
C THR A 369 9.16 14.82 33.95
N TYR A 370 8.05 15.13 33.29
CA TYR A 370 7.46 14.20 32.33
C TYR A 370 7.56 14.74 30.92
N ASN A 371 8.28 14.00 30.11
CA ASN A 371 8.44 14.26 28.70
C ASN A 371 7.17 13.84 27.93
N GLY A 372 6.91 14.52 26.84
CA GLY A 372 5.98 14.02 25.82
C GLY A 372 6.52 12.72 25.18
N GLY A 373 5.63 11.83 24.82
CA GLY A 373 5.96 10.59 24.12
C GLY A 373 6.28 10.82 22.67
N ASN A 374 7.17 10.02 22.08
CA ASN A 374 7.47 10.06 20.65
C ASN A 374 6.29 9.52 19.82
N GLY A 375 6.11 10.02 18.62
CA GLY A 375 5.17 9.49 17.64
C GLY A 375 5.73 8.22 16.97
N GLY A 376 4.84 7.33 16.54
CA GLY A 376 5.16 6.25 15.59
C GLY A 376 5.32 6.80 14.17
N TYR A 377 5.60 5.94 13.15
CA TYR A 377 5.76 6.40 11.77
C TYR A 377 4.64 7.34 11.32
N CYS A 378 5.02 8.45 10.68
CA CYS A 378 4.14 9.50 10.18
C CYS A 378 3.35 10.27 11.26
N ALA A 379 3.51 9.94 12.57
CA ALA A 379 2.69 10.51 13.64
C ALA A 379 3.43 11.57 14.47
N GLY A 380 2.69 12.53 15.01
CA GLY A 380 3.23 13.63 15.82
C GLY A 380 3.68 13.21 17.21
N GLY A 381 4.73 13.82 17.75
CA GLY A 381 5.18 13.68 19.14
C GLY A 381 4.33 14.45 20.13
N GLY A 382 4.23 13.98 21.38
CA GLY A 382 3.48 14.64 22.46
C GLY A 382 4.20 15.88 23.02
N GLY A 383 3.45 16.83 23.58
CA GLY A 383 3.99 18.02 24.26
C GLY A 383 4.57 17.68 25.64
N GLY A 384 5.62 18.40 26.04
CA GLY A 384 6.23 18.27 27.37
C GLY A 384 5.50 19.07 28.45
N SER A 385 5.64 18.66 29.72
CA SER A 385 5.00 19.32 30.87
C SER A 385 5.70 20.61 31.28
N GLY A 386 4.94 21.58 31.83
CA GLY A 386 5.46 22.72 32.57
C GLY A 386 6.01 22.33 33.94
N SER A 387 6.96 23.11 34.47
CA SER A 387 7.58 22.91 35.79
C SER A 387 7.75 24.19 36.59
N LEU A 388 7.99 24.05 37.91
CA LEU A 388 8.44 25.11 38.79
C LEU A 388 9.92 25.40 38.60
N ASN A 389 10.32 26.65 38.97
CA ASN A 389 11.73 26.99 39.13
C ASN A 389 12.44 25.95 40.03
N GLY A 390 13.68 25.67 39.74
CA GLY A 390 14.44 24.64 40.41
C GLY A 390 14.24 23.21 39.84
N THR A 391 13.23 22.96 38.99
CA THR A 391 12.93 21.64 38.41
C THR A 391 12.88 21.76 36.90
N ALA A 392 13.64 20.93 36.17
CA ALA A 392 13.62 20.92 34.69
C ALA A 392 12.19 20.72 34.16
N SER A 393 11.85 21.35 33.02
CA SER A 393 10.56 21.10 32.37
C SER A 393 10.56 19.80 31.59
N GLY A 394 9.39 19.33 31.18
CA GLY A 394 9.27 18.19 30.27
C GLY A 394 9.74 18.56 28.84
N LYS A 395 10.55 17.70 28.24
CA LYS A 395 10.88 17.70 26.80
C LYS A 395 9.63 17.38 25.98
N GLY A 396 9.46 17.99 24.83
CA GLY A 396 8.52 17.50 23.81
C GLY A 396 8.99 16.17 23.20
N GLY A 397 8.07 15.30 22.83
CA GLY A 397 8.37 14.06 22.13
C GLY A 397 8.77 14.32 20.67
N ASP A 398 9.59 13.46 20.11
CA ASP A 398 9.96 13.53 18.71
C ASP A 398 8.83 12.99 17.82
N GLY A 399 8.61 13.55 16.64
CA GLY A 399 7.71 12.99 15.63
C GLY A 399 8.29 11.72 15.00
N GLY A 400 7.44 10.87 14.49
CA GLY A 400 7.88 9.65 13.79
C GLY A 400 8.39 9.95 12.38
N GLY A 401 9.32 9.14 11.90
CA GLY A 401 9.84 9.23 10.54
C GLY A 401 8.77 8.93 9.47
N GLY A 402 9.05 9.33 8.25
CA GLY A 402 8.22 9.01 7.09
C GLY A 402 8.36 7.55 6.64
N LEU A 403 7.54 7.17 5.65
CA LEU A 403 7.48 5.81 5.10
C LEU A 403 7.12 5.88 3.62
N CYS A 404 7.76 5.06 2.77
CA CYS A 404 7.33 4.83 1.39
C CYS A 404 7.21 3.33 1.13
N ILE A 405 6.09 2.91 0.53
CA ILE A 405 5.83 1.53 0.13
C ILE A 405 5.47 1.51 -1.35
N VAL A 406 6.12 0.65 -2.11
CA VAL A 406 5.81 0.39 -3.51
C VAL A 406 5.31 -1.04 -3.64
N MET A 407 4.05 -1.19 -4.05
CA MET A 407 3.44 -2.48 -4.37
C MET A 407 3.57 -2.72 -5.87
N ASN A 408 4.46 -3.60 -6.26
CA ASN A 408 4.71 -3.98 -7.65
C ASN A 408 3.72 -5.06 -8.09
N ILE A 409 3.12 -4.90 -9.28
CA ILE A 409 2.12 -5.82 -9.87
C ILE A 409 2.69 -6.33 -11.18
N PHE A 410 2.79 -7.65 -11.31
CA PHE A 410 3.33 -8.36 -12.49
C PHE A 410 2.24 -9.06 -13.26
#